data_7971820badd77091f998b8c535143150
#
_entry.id   7971820badd77091f998b8c535143150
#
_cell.length_a   1.000
_cell.length_b   1.000
_cell.length_c   1.000
_cell.angle_alpha   90.00
_cell.angle_beta   90.00
_cell.angle_gamma   90.00
#
_symmetry.space_group_name_H-M   'P 1'
#
loop_
_entity.id
_entity.type
_entity.pdbx_description
1 polymer ?
#
loop_
_entity_poly.entity_id
_entity_poly.type
_entity_poly.pdbx_seq_one_letter_code
_entity_poly.pdbx_strand_id
1 'polypeptide(L)'
;MQRNHNHTKICIIEKVIDETPTVRTLVFSDDVMSAVLPGQFAMVWIPGINELPMSVMISQESGKAAFTVRRHGSASTGLFNVQVGQQIGVRGPYGNSFDLKHGKLLLVGGGTGLVPMMRLLTFVRPDDNVTVLIGAKSKNEVFFEDLANTLLKNNPHRVIVTTDDGTYGEKGFVTSMVEKLVNENRFDGVYTCGPEIMMYKTVQLAHSKGLFVQASLERMMKCGVGICGSCCMGEDLVCKDGTVFDGDHLLSNKEFGHFHRNKAGILENY
;
A
#
# COMPACT_ATOMS: atom_id res chain seq x y z
N MET A 1 21.10 -20.67 0.49
CA MET A 1 21.28 -20.02 1.80
C MET A 1 19.98 -19.31 2.14
N GLN A 2 19.29 -19.70 3.20
CA GLN A 2 18.12 -18.93 3.66
C GLN A 2 18.58 -17.54 4.11
N ARG A 3 18.03 -16.49 3.51
CA ARG A 3 18.31 -15.11 3.93
C ARG A 3 17.79 -14.90 5.35
N ASN A 4 18.64 -14.43 6.25
CA ASN A 4 18.17 -13.95 7.55
C ASN A 4 17.46 -12.62 7.33
N HIS A 5 16.12 -12.62 7.32
CA HIS A 5 15.27 -11.45 7.04
C HIS A 5 15.53 -10.26 7.97
N ASN A 6 16.15 -10.49 9.14
CA ASN A 6 16.49 -9.44 10.11
C ASN A 6 17.84 -8.78 9.85
N HIS A 7 18.65 -9.30 8.91
CA HIS A 7 19.89 -8.66 8.51
C HIS A 7 19.60 -7.48 7.57
N THR A 8 20.08 -6.30 7.94
CA THR A 8 20.03 -5.12 7.08
C THR A 8 21.03 -5.26 5.94
N LYS A 9 20.52 -5.27 4.70
CA LYS A 9 21.32 -5.19 3.50
C LYS A 9 21.46 -3.73 3.08
N ILE A 10 22.65 -3.29 2.76
CA ILE A 10 22.87 -1.96 2.18
C ILE A 10 22.58 -2.03 0.68
N CYS A 11 21.68 -1.17 0.24
CA CYS A 11 21.29 -1.01 -1.16
C CYS A 11 21.65 0.39 -1.63
N ILE A 12 22.12 0.50 -2.88
CA ILE A 12 22.40 1.80 -3.53
C ILE A 12 21.16 2.19 -4.35
N ILE A 13 20.73 3.44 -4.23
CA ILE A 13 19.66 3.97 -5.07
C ILE A 13 20.21 4.21 -6.47
N GLU A 14 19.59 3.56 -7.45
CA GLU A 14 20.01 3.59 -8.86
C GLU A 14 19.19 4.57 -9.70
N LYS A 15 17.92 4.79 -9.30
CA LYS A 15 17.02 5.72 -9.97
C LYS A 15 16.08 6.38 -8.97
N VAL A 16 15.79 7.65 -9.22
CA VAL A 16 14.77 8.42 -8.48
C VAL A 16 13.75 8.92 -9.51
N ILE A 17 12.47 8.70 -9.21
CA ILE A 17 11.35 9.11 -10.05
C ILE A 17 10.48 10.07 -9.21
N ASP A 18 10.30 11.28 -9.66
CA ASP A 18 9.36 12.23 -9.05
C ASP A 18 7.95 11.91 -9.56
N GLU A 19 7.13 11.28 -8.72
CA GLU A 19 5.73 10.97 -9.05
C GLU A 19 4.84 12.20 -8.92
N THR A 20 5.06 12.98 -7.86
CA THR A 20 4.41 14.26 -7.58
C THR A 20 5.39 15.18 -6.84
N PRO A 21 5.08 16.46 -6.61
CA PRO A 21 5.96 17.34 -5.81
C PRO A 21 6.26 16.82 -4.39
N THR A 22 5.50 15.86 -3.89
CA THR A 22 5.63 15.32 -2.52
C THR A 22 5.84 13.82 -2.46
N VAL A 23 5.84 13.11 -3.61
CA VAL A 23 5.97 11.66 -3.69
C VAL A 23 7.09 11.29 -4.66
N ARG A 24 8.00 10.42 -4.23
CA ARG A 24 9.09 9.87 -5.03
C ARG A 24 9.14 8.36 -4.97
N THR A 25 9.55 7.76 -6.07
CA THR A 25 9.88 6.35 -6.17
C THR A 25 11.39 6.18 -6.30
N LEU A 26 11.98 5.40 -5.39
CA LEU A 26 13.42 5.11 -5.29
C LEU A 26 13.66 3.68 -5.73
N VAL A 27 14.40 3.46 -6.80
CA VAL A 27 14.68 2.13 -7.39
C VAL A 27 16.06 1.65 -6.96
N PHE A 28 16.17 0.37 -6.62
CA PHE A 28 17.41 -0.29 -6.20
C PHE A 28 17.42 -1.77 -6.62
N SER A 29 18.60 -2.38 -6.72
CA SER A 29 18.76 -3.79 -7.02
C SER A 29 18.67 -4.66 -5.78
N ASP A 30 17.70 -5.57 -5.73
CA ASP A 30 17.58 -6.62 -4.72
C ASP A 30 16.61 -7.71 -5.21
N ASP A 31 17.14 -8.90 -5.51
CA ASP A 31 16.35 -10.03 -6.01
C ASP A 31 15.24 -10.48 -5.05
N VAL A 32 15.50 -10.42 -3.72
CA VAL A 32 14.50 -10.81 -2.73
C VAL A 32 13.37 -9.79 -2.67
N MET A 33 13.70 -8.49 -2.66
CA MET A 33 12.68 -7.43 -2.64
C MET A 33 11.94 -7.34 -3.97
N SER A 34 12.56 -7.69 -5.10
CA SER A 34 11.88 -7.75 -6.39
C SER A 34 10.78 -8.83 -6.45
N ALA A 35 10.96 -9.92 -5.70
CA ALA A 35 10.10 -11.10 -5.68
C ALA A 35 9.09 -11.14 -4.50
N VAL A 36 8.97 -10.07 -3.70
CA VAL A 36 8.02 -10.06 -2.56
C VAL A 36 6.57 -10.17 -3.03
N LEU A 37 5.73 -10.75 -2.18
CA LEU A 37 4.30 -10.88 -2.43
C LEU A 37 3.57 -9.54 -2.17
N PRO A 38 2.41 -9.31 -2.83
CA PRO A 38 1.62 -8.08 -2.63
C PRO A 38 1.08 -8.00 -1.20
N GLY A 39 1.30 -6.87 -0.54
CA GLY A 39 0.99 -6.65 0.87
C GLY A 39 2.22 -6.71 1.77
N GLN A 40 3.28 -7.42 1.39
CA GLN A 40 4.51 -7.45 2.15
C GLN A 40 5.24 -6.10 2.14
N PHE A 41 6.00 -5.85 3.23
CA PHE A 41 6.77 -4.63 3.43
C PHE A 41 8.21 -4.93 3.82
N ALA A 42 9.04 -3.90 3.79
CA ALA A 42 10.39 -3.91 4.33
C ALA A 42 10.57 -2.78 5.35
N MET A 43 11.49 -2.95 6.27
CA MET A 43 11.99 -1.86 7.11
C MET A 43 13.17 -1.21 6.39
N VAL A 44 13.06 0.10 6.17
CA VAL A 44 14.05 0.89 5.44
C VAL A 44 14.76 1.82 6.39
N TRP A 45 16.06 1.62 6.55
CA TRP A 45 16.92 2.46 7.37
C TRP A 45 17.58 3.55 6.52
N ILE A 46 17.46 4.78 6.98
CA ILE A 46 18.12 5.94 6.40
C ILE A 46 19.28 6.32 7.30
N PRO A 47 20.55 6.22 6.86
CA PRO A 47 21.71 6.53 7.64
C PRO A 47 21.64 7.90 8.32
N GLY A 48 21.87 7.92 9.62
CA GLY A 48 21.85 9.15 10.43
C GLY A 48 20.46 9.74 10.75
N ILE A 49 19.37 9.09 10.26
CA ILE A 49 18.01 9.62 10.47
C ILE A 49 17.15 8.63 11.28
N ASN A 50 16.63 7.58 10.63
CA ASN A 50 15.74 6.62 11.29
C ASN A 50 15.48 5.41 10.38
N GLU A 51 14.63 4.51 10.84
CA GLU A 51 14.08 3.38 10.10
C GLU A 51 12.55 3.49 10.02
N LEU A 52 11.95 3.14 8.87
CA LEU A 52 10.50 3.16 8.68
C LEU A 52 10.03 1.98 7.83
N PRO A 53 8.78 1.49 8.05
CA PRO A 53 8.18 0.46 7.21
C PRO A 53 7.79 1.05 5.86
N MET A 54 8.07 0.31 4.80
CA MET A 54 7.71 0.68 3.43
C MET A 54 7.14 -0.52 2.68
N SER A 55 5.96 -0.38 2.11
CA SER A 55 5.48 -1.34 1.11
C SER A 55 6.44 -1.38 -0.06
N VAL A 56 6.75 -2.59 -0.52
CA VAL A 56 7.71 -2.75 -1.61
C VAL A 56 7.00 -2.55 -2.95
N MET A 57 7.40 -1.50 -3.65
CA MET A 57 6.92 -1.18 -4.99
C MET A 57 7.58 -2.09 -6.04
N ILE A 58 6.87 -2.33 -7.13
CA ILE A 58 7.45 -3.00 -8.30
C ILE A 58 8.47 -2.10 -9.00
N SER A 59 9.40 -2.74 -9.71
CA SER A 59 10.19 -2.12 -10.78
C SER A 59 9.86 -2.84 -12.09
N GLN A 60 9.88 -2.11 -13.19
CA GLN A 60 9.75 -2.70 -14.53
C GLN A 60 11.03 -3.41 -14.98
N GLU A 61 12.12 -3.24 -14.23
CA GLU A 61 13.40 -3.87 -14.49
C GLU A 61 13.57 -5.12 -13.63
N SER A 62 13.99 -6.23 -14.25
CA SER A 62 14.20 -7.51 -13.56
C SER A 62 15.26 -7.38 -12.46
N GLY A 63 15.05 -8.05 -11.31
CA GLY A 63 15.97 -8.03 -10.17
C GLY A 63 15.98 -6.72 -9.38
N LYS A 64 15.14 -5.75 -9.77
CA LYS A 64 15.00 -4.47 -9.06
C LYS A 64 13.67 -4.36 -8.32
N ALA A 65 13.72 -3.65 -7.22
CA ALA A 65 12.58 -3.24 -6.42
C ALA A 65 12.59 -1.73 -6.22
N ALA A 66 11.52 -1.20 -5.66
CA ALA A 66 11.45 0.22 -5.36
C ALA A 66 10.70 0.50 -4.05
N PHE A 67 10.91 1.68 -3.51
CA PHE A 67 10.08 2.26 -2.45
C PHE A 67 9.50 3.57 -2.93
N THR A 68 8.18 3.73 -2.81
CA THR A 68 7.50 5.00 -3.09
C THR A 68 7.20 5.68 -1.78
N VAL A 69 7.77 6.84 -1.56
CA VAL A 69 7.71 7.59 -0.31
C VAL A 69 7.02 8.93 -0.50
N ARG A 70 6.09 9.26 0.39
CA ARG A 70 5.55 10.62 0.55
C ARG A 70 6.28 11.30 1.69
N ARG A 71 6.82 12.50 1.46
CA ARG A 71 7.40 13.31 2.53
C ARG A 71 6.30 13.81 3.46
N HIS A 72 6.41 13.47 4.75
CA HIS A 72 5.46 13.86 5.77
C HIS A 72 6.16 14.20 7.10
N GLY A 73 6.88 13.24 7.71
CA GLY A 73 7.68 13.39 8.92
C GLY A 73 9.17 13.33 8.63
N SER A 74 10.01 13.41 9.66
CA SER A 74 11.48 13.43 9.52
C SER A 74 12.05 12.25 8.75
N ALA A 75 11.63 11.02 9.09
CA ALA A 75 12.12 9.80 8.43
C ALA A 75 11.70 9.73 6.96
N SER A 76 10.41 9.95 6.65
CA SER A 76 9.94 9.93 5.27
C SER A 76 10.48 11.09 4.43
N THR A 77 10.73 12.25 5.02
CA THR A 77 11.44 13.35 4.36
C THR A 77 12.90 13.00 4.11
N GLY A 78 13.56 12.32 5.07
CA GLY A 78 14.91 11.82 4.87
C GLY A 78 15.00 10.85 3.70
N LEU A 79 14.08 9.88 3.62
CA LEU A 79 14.04 8.94 2.51
C LEU A 79 13.69 9.65 1.18
N PHE A 80 12.75 10.59 1.18
CA PHE A 80 12.40 11.39 0.01
C PHE A 80 13.61 12.16 -0.57
N ASN A 81 14.53 12.62 0.29
CA ASN A 81 15.71 13.40 -0.11
C ASN A 81 16.88 12.54 -0.59
N VAL A 82 16.79 11.22 -0.48
CA VAL A 82 17.85 10.32 -0.97
C VAL A 82 18.01 10.48 -2.49
N GLN A 83 19.27 10.55 -2.94
CA GLN A 83 19.65 10.74 -4.34
C GLN A 83 20.26 9.46 -4.93
N VAL A 84 20.32 9.41 -6.25
CA VAL A 84 21.04 8.35 -6.97
C VAL A 84 22.48 8.25 -6.46
N GLY A 85 22.97 7.02 -6.24
CA GLY A 85 24.27 6.71 -5.67
C GLY A 85 24.32 6.68 -4.14
N GLN A 86 23.31 7.20 -3.45
CA GLN A 86 23.25 7.13 -1.99
C GLN A 86 22.75 5.77 -1.50
N GLN A 87 23.04 5.45 -0.25
CA GLN A 87 22.77 4.17 0.38
C GLN A 87 21.56 4.25 1.32
N ILE A 88 20.79 3.17 1.30
CA ILE A 88 19.76 2.85 2.29
C ILE A 88 20.02 1.45 2.85
N GLY A 89 19.57 1.19 4.07
CA GLY A 89 19.53 -0.17 4.61
C GLY A 89 18.13 -0.77 4.43
N VAL A 90 18.05 -2.02 4.01
CA VAL A 90 16.79 -2.74 3.78
C VAL A 90 16.81 -4.07 4.50
N ARG A 91 15.83 -4.33 5.34
CA ARG A 91 15.59 -5.64 5.96
C ARG A 91 14.15 -6.10 5.77
N GLY A 92 13.94 -7.40 5.67
CA GLY A 92 12.66 -8.02 5.31
C GLY A 92 12.85 -9.03 4.17
N PRO A 93 11.75 -9.43 3.48
CA PRO A 93 10.38 -8.93 3.61
C PRO A 93 9.69 -9.40 4.89
N TYR A 94 8.67 -8.65 5.33
CA TYR A 94 7.85 -8.92 6.48
C TYR A 94 6.37 -8.86 6.12
N GLY A 95 5.53 -9.35 7.03
CA GLY A 95 4.09 -9.38 6.87
C GLY A 95 3.60 -10.50 5.95
N ASN A 96 2.28 -10.63 5.91
CA ASN A 96 1.57 -11.57 5.03
C ASN A 96 1.28 -10.96 3.66
N SER A 97 0.46 -11.62 2.84
CA SER A 97 0.08 -11.16 1.50
C SER A 97 -1.43 -11.24 1.31
N PHE A 98 -1.93 -10.51 0.30
CA PHE A 98 -3.30 -10.64 -0.16
C PHE A 98 -3.61 -12.05 -0.65
N ASP A 99 -4.81 -12.55 -0.32
CA ASP A 99 -5.43 -13.73 -0.94
C ASP A 99 -6.15 -13.28 -2.21
N LEU A 100 -5.44 -13.29 -3.34
CA LEU A 100 -5.98 -12.80 -4.60
C LEU A 100 -7.03 -13.75 -5.15
N LYS A 101 -8.28 -13.30 -5.20
CA LYS A 101 -9.36 -13.93 -5.96
C LYS A 101 -9.17 -13.64 -7.45
N HIS A 102 -9.91 -14.38 -8.28
CA HIS A 102 -9.90 -14.20 -9.72
C HIS A 102 -11.30 -13.91 -10.23
N GLY A 103 -11.40 -13.33 -11.43
CA GLY A 103 -12.65 -12.89 -12.02
C GLY A 103 -12.76 -11.37 -12.04
N LYS A 104 -13.82 -10.81 -11.46
CA LYS A 104 -14.04 -9.37 -11.44
C LYS A 104 -13.51 -8.75 -10.15
N LEU A 105 -12.47 -7.92 -10.26
CA LEU A 105 -11.71 -7.40 -9.12
C LEU A 105 -11.85 -5.87 -9.01
N LEU A 106 -11.92 -5.37 -7.77
CA LEU A 106 -11.88 -3.95 -7.45
C LEU A 106 -10.69 -3.66 -6.53
N LEU A 107 -9.75 -2.86 -7.02
CA LEU A 107 -8.59 -2.38 -6.25
C LEU A 107 -8.77 -0.91 -5.93
N VAL A 108 -8.76 -0.55 -4.66
CA VAL A 108 -9.00 0.83 -4.18
C VAL A 108 -7.76 1.32 -3.45
N GLY A 109 -7.13 2.36 -3.96
CA GLY A 109 -5.93 2.93 -3.37
C GLY A 109 -6.01 4.44 -3.15
N GLY A 110 -5.44 4.91 -2.04
CA GLY A 110 -5.30 6.34 -1.73
C GLY A 110 -3.88 6.70 -1.33
N GLY A 111 -3.30 7.70 -1.98
CA GLY A 111 -1.92 8.11 -1.73
C GLY A 111 -0.93 6.94 -1.91
N THR A 112 0.04 6.80 -1.00
CA THR A 112 1.03 5.70 -1.06
C THR A 112 0.43 4.30 -0.85
N GLY A 113 -0.82 4.18 -0.42
CA GLY A 113 -1.56 2.92 -0.41
C GLY A 113 -1.79 2.32 -1.82
N LEU A 114 -1.54 3.09 -2.88
CA LEU A 114 -1.48 2.56 -4.25
C LEU A 114 -0.32 1.59 -4.47
N VAL A 115 0.76 1.66 -3.69
CA VAL A 115 1.95 0.79 -3.86
C VAL A 115 1.61 -0.70 -3.79
N PRO A 116 0.98 -1.23 -2.70
CA PRO A 116 0.58 -2.63 -2.68
C PRO A 116 -0.47 -2.97 -3.75
N MET A 117 -1.30 -2.02 -4.19
CA MET A 117 -2.24 -2.23 -5.29
C MET A 117 -1.49 -2.43 -6.62
N MET A 118 -0.50 -1.59 -6.94
CA MET A 118 0.31 -1.77 -8.15
C MET A 118 1.05 -3.10 -8.17
N ARG A 119 1.57 -3.53 -7.02
CA ARG A 119 2.18 -4.86 -6.91
C ARG A 119 1.15 -5.97 -7.09
N LEU A 120 -0.06 -5.84 -6.55
CA LEU A 120 -1.13 -6.82 -6.72
C LEU A 120 -1.51 -7.01 -8.19
N LEU A 121 -1.47 -5.94 -8.99
CA LEU A 121 -1.71 -6.00 -10.43
C LEU A 121 -0.75 -6.91 -11.20
N THR A 122 0.44 -7.17 -10.67
CA THR A 122 1.39 -8.10 -11.31
C THR A 122 1.07 -9.58 -11.08
N PHE A 123 0.06 -9.87 -10.27
CA PHE A 123 -0.39 -11.23 -9.94
C PHE A 123 -1.77 -11.56 -10.54
N VAL A 124 -2.45 -10.60 -11.17
CA VAL A 124 -3.74 -10.86 -11.85
C VAL A 124 -3.55 -11.75 -13.08
N ARG A 125 -4.54 -12.56 -13.40
CA ARG A 125 -4.55 -13.40 -14.60
C ARG A 125 -5.00 -12.59 -15.82
N PRO A 126 -4.63 -13.00 -17.04
CA PRO A 126 -5.04 -12.28 -18.24
C PRO A 126 -6.56 -12.17 -18.47
N ASP A 127 -7.33 -13.10 -17.89
CA ASP A 127 -8.80 -13.14 -17.97
C ASP A 127 -9.50 -12.40 -16.82
N ASP A 128 -8.78 -11.95 -15.81
CA ASP A 128 -9.35 -11.12 -14.74
C ASP A 128 -9.78 -9.74 -15.29
N ASN A 129 -11.00 -9.33 -14.90
CA ASN A 129 -11.55 -8.01 -15.23
C ASN A 129 -11.30 -7.06 -14.05
N VAL A 130 -10.37 -6.14 -14.20
CA VAL A 130 -9.85 -5.35 -13.09
C VAL A 130 -10.32 -3.91 -13.14
N THR A 131 -10.97 -3.45 -12.08
CA THR A 131 -11.22 -2.02 -11.85
C THR A 131 -10.25 -1.49 -10.82
N VAL A 132 -9.45 -0.51 -11.19
CA VAL A 132 -8.56 0.22 -10.27
C VAL A 132 -9.17 1.57 -9.97
N LEU A 133 -9.35 1.87 -8.70
CA LEU A 133 -9.89 3.14 -8.23
C LEU A 133 -8.82 3.90 -7.44
N ILE A 134 -8.41 5.05 -7.96
CA ILE A 134 -7.38 5.91 -7.41
C ILE A 134 -8.03 7.12 -6.75
N GLY A 135 -7.83 7.27 -5.44
CA GLY A 135 -8.28 8.44 -4.69
C GLY A 135 -7.14 9.43 -4.41
N ALA A 136 -7.37 10.71 -4.70
CA ALA A 136 -6.44 11.79 -4.40
C ALA A 136 -7.19 13.05 -3.94
N LYS A 137 -6.51 13.98 -3.26
CA LYS A 137 -7.11 15.26 -2.86
C LYS A 137 -7.29 16.20 -4.04
N SER A 138 -6.32 16.21 -4.97
CA SER A 138 -6.31 17.07 -6.16
C SER A 138 -5.50 16.41 -7.28
N LYS A 139 -5.58 16.98 -8.48
CA LYS A 139 -4.80 16.54 -9.65
C LYS A 139 -3.30 16.42 -9.37
N ASN A 140 -2.72 17.35 -8.62
CA ASN A 140 -1.29 17.36 -8.31
C ASN A 140 -0.83 16.22 -7.39
N GLU A 141 -1.77 15.48 -6.81
CA GLU A 141 -1.51 14.32 -5.96
C GLU A 141 -1.84 12.98 -6.64
N VAL A 142 -2.31 13.01 -7.89
CA VAL A 142 -2.58 11.80 -8.68
C VAL A 142 -1.26 11.24 -9.22
N PHE A 143 -1.04 9.95 -9.01
CA PHE A 143 0.08 9.20 -9.58
C PHE A 143 -0.31 7.74 -9.81
N PHE A 144 0.46 7.01 -10.60
CA PHE A 144 0.26 5.61 -10.96
C PHE A 144 -0.96 5.30 -11.86
N GLU A 145 -1.67 6.28 -12.41
CA GLU A 145 -2.74 6.03 -13.38
C GLU A 145 -2.18 5.36 -14.65
N ASP A 146 -1.15 5.94 -15.25
CA ASP A 146 -0.49 5.39 -16.44
C ASP A 146 0.18 4.04 -16.16
N LEU A 147 0.75 3.88 -14.97
CA LEU A 147 1.34 2.61 -14.55
C LEU A 147 0.27 1.51 -14.44
N ALA A 148 -0.88 1.78 -13.84
CA ALA A 148 -1.98 0.84 -13.75
C ALA A 148 -2.48 0.41 -15.14
N ASN A 149 -2.69 1.36 -16.05
CA ASN A 149 -3.04 1.08 -17.43
C ASN A 149 -1.98 0.23 -18.15
N THR A 150 -0.69 0.52 -17.91
CA THR A 150 0.43 -0.24 -18.50
C THR A 150 0.47 -1.68 -17.98
N LEU A 151 0.30 -1.88 -16.68
CA LEU A 151 0.30 -3.22 -16.06
C LEU A 151 -0.88 -4.06 -16.54
N LEU A 152 -2.04 -3.44 -16.76
CA LEU A 152 -3.28 -4.09 -17.15
C LEU A 152 -3.52 -4.12 -18.67
N LYS A 153 -2.58 -3.72 -19.50
CA LYS A 153 -2.77 -3.59 -20.96
C LYS A 153 -3.31 -4.85 -21.66
N ASN A 154 -3.10 -6.02 -21.09
CA ASN A 154 -3.56 -7.30 -21.61
C ASN A 154 -4.82 -7.84 -20.91
N ASN A 155 -5.37 -7.09 -19.94
CA ASN A 155 -6.56 -7.46 -19.18
C ASN A 155 -7.76 -6.61 -19.61
N PRO A 156 -8.99 -7.12 -19.54
CA PRO A 156 -10.16 -6.25 -19.44
C PRO A 156 -10.03 -5.39 -18.19
N HIS A 157 -9.93 -4.07 -18.36
CA HIS A 157 -9.70 -3.18 -17.20
C HIS A 157 -10.34 -1.82 -17.33
N ARG A 158 -10.47 -1.16 -16.18
CA ARG A 158 -10.86 0.23 -16.05
C ARG A 158 -10.07 0.88 -14.95
N VAL A 159 -9.43 2.01 -15.22
CA VAL A 159 -8.79 2.87 -14.21
C VAL A 159 -9.67 4.10 -14.02
N ILE A 160 -10.09 4.36 -12.79
CA ILE A 160 -10.94 5.50 -12.42
C ILE A 160 -10.17 6.32 -11.40
N VAL A 161 -10.05 7.62 -11.65
CA VAL A 161 -9.47 8.57 -10.70
C VAL A 161 -10.58 9.42 -10.10
N THR A 162 -10.55 9.59 -8.77
CA THR A 162 -11.39 10.57 -8.08
C THR A 162 -10.51 11.60 -7.40
N THR A 163 -10.92 12.88 -7.45
CA THR A 163 -10.27 13.93 -6.66
C THR A 163 -11.30 14.63 -5.78
N ASP A 164 -10.93 14.85 -4.51
CA ASP A 164 -11.84 15.45 -3.52
C ASP A 164 -12.31 16.84 -4.00
N ASP A 165 -11.42 17.62 -4.61
CA ASP A 165 -11.69 18.97 -5.10
C ASP A 165 -12.30 19.01 -6.52
N GLY A 166 -12.30 17.88 -7.25
CA GLY A 166 -12.82 17.76 -8.60
C GLY A 166 -11.91 18.36 -9.69
N THR A 167 -10.63 18.57 -9.40
CA THR A 167 -9.67 19.12 -10.36
C THR A 167 -9.22 18.12 -11.44
N TYR A 168 -9.47 16.82 -11.22
CA TYR A 168 -9.20 15.77 -12.19
C TYR A 168 -10.06 14.51 -11.93
N GLY A 169 -10.45 13.81 -12.99
CA GLY A 169 -11.30 12.63 -12.92
C GLY A 169 -12.70 12.93 -12.37
N GLU A 170 -13.25 12.00 -11.60
CA GLU A 170 -14.54 12.16 -10.96
C GLU A 170 -14.41 13.01 -9.68
N LYS A 171 -15.33 13.94 -9.46
CA LYS A 171 -15.32 14.78 -8.26
C LYS A 171 -15.88 14.05 -7.05
N GLY A 172 -15.16 14.06 -5.95
CA GLY A 172 -15.60 13.58 -4.65
C GLY A 172 -14.70 12.52 -4.05
N PHE A 173 -15.11 12.01 -2.89
CA PHE A 173 -14.34 10.99 -2.19
C PHE A 173 -14.37 9.64 -2.93
N VAL A 174 -13.25 8.96 -2.94
CA VAL A 174 -13.11 7.63 -3.55
C VAL A 174 -14.14 6.64 -3.00
N THR A 175 -14.55 6.77 -1.75
CA THR A 175 -15.55 5.91 -1.10
C THR A 175 -16.96 6.05 -1.71
N SER A 176 -17.33 7.22 -2.22
CA SER A 176 -18.61 7.41 -2.94
C SER A 176 -18.59 6.65 -4.29
N MET A 177 -17.44 6.58 -4.95
CA MET A 177 -17.28 5.77 -6.15
C MET A 177 -17.27 4.27 -5.83
N VAL A 178 -16.65 3.85 -4.71
CA VAL A 178 -16.75 2.46 -4.23
C VAL A 178 -18.22 2.08 -4.05
N GLU A 179 -19.00 2.91 -3.34
CA GLU A 179 -20.43 2.67 -3.10
C GLU A 179 -21.19 2.47 -4.42
N LYS A 180 -21.01 3.37 -5.38
CA LYS A 180 -21.59 3.24 -6.72
C LYS A 180 -21.22 1.93 -7.37
N LEU A 181 -19.92 1.60 -7.43
CA LEU A 181 -19.42 0.41 -8.11
C LEU A 181 -19.93 -0.90 -7.50
N VAL A 182 -19.95 -1.03 -6.15
CA VAL A 182 -20.43 -2.25 -5.48
C VAL A 182 -21.95 -2.38 -5.49
N ASN A 183 -22.68 -1.29 -5.71
CA ASN A 183 -24.13 -1.33 -5.93
C ASN A 183 -24.48 -1.77 -7.36
N GLU A 184 -23.70 -1.35 -8.35
CA GLU A 184 -23.92 -1.64 -9.77
C GLU A 184 -23.33 -2.98 -10.21
N ASN A 185 -22.34 -3.49 -9.49
CA ASN A 185 -21.55 -4.66 -9.90
C ASN A 185 -21.30 -5.60 -8.72
N ARG A 186 -21.22 -6.90 -9.04
CA ARG A 186 -20.68 -7.90 -8.14
C ARG A 186 -19.20 -8.11 -8.45
N PHE A 187 -18.34 -7.98 -7.43
CA PHE A 187 -16.92 -8.28 -7.51
C PHE A 187 -16.62 -9.60 -6.81
N ASP A 188 -15.65 -10.35 -7.32
CA ASP A 188 -15.14 -11.58 -6.71
C ASP A 188 -14.11 -11.27 -5.61
N GLY A 189 -13.44 -10.11 -5.72
CA GLY A 189 -12.51 -9.61 -4.72
C GLY A 189 -12.44 -8.08 -4.69
N VAL A 190 -12.42 -7.51 -3.49
CA VAL A 190 -12.19 -6.08 -3.23
C VAL A 190 -10.94 -5.94 -2.39
N TYR A 191 -10.01 -5.10 -2.81
CA TYR A 191 -8.71 -4.89 -2.15
C TYR A 191 -8.49 -3.41 -1.93
N THR A 192 -8.06 -3.05 -0.72
CA THR A 192 -7.86 -1.63 -0.41
C THR A 192 -6.61 -1.38 0.43
N CYS A 193 -5.98 -0.23 0.19
CA CYS A 193 -4.91 0.32 1.02
C CYS A 193 -4.86 1.84 0.89
N GLY A 194 -4.61 2.54 2.00
CA GLY A 194 -4.52 4.00 2.05
C GLY A 194 -5.00 4.58 3.38
N PRO A 195 -5.56 5.77 3.39
CA PRO A 195 -6.07 6.39 4.62
C PRO A 195 -7.08 5.49 5.34
N GLU A 196 -6.93 5.34 6.65
CA GLU A 196 -7.70 4.41 7.46
C GLU A 196 -9.21 4.54 7.27
N ILE A 197 -9.74 5.77 7.31
CA ILE A 197 -11.18 6.03 7.11
C ILE A 197 -11.65 5.59 5.71
N MET A 198 -10.80 5.74 4.69
CA MET A 198 -11.08 5.26 3.34
C MET A 198 -11.19 3.73 3.33
N MET A 199 -10.22 3.04 3.93
CA MET A 199 -10.21 1.59 4.03
C MET A 199 -11.42 1.08 4.83
N TYR A 200 -11.71 1.68 5.99
CA TYR A 200 -12.84 1.32 6.83
C TYR A 200 -14.16 1.39 6.06
N LYS A 201 -14.44 2.51 5.39
CA LYS A 201 -15.65 2.67 4.59
C LYS A 201 -15.70 1.69 3.41
N THR A 202 -14.58 1.46 2.74
CA THR A 202 -14.50 0.49 1.63
C THR A 202 -14.82 -0.92 2.12
N VAL A 203 -14.23 -1.32 3.25
CA VAL A 203 -14.47 -2.65 3.86
C VAL A 203 -15.93 -2.78 4.28
N GLN A 204 -16.51 -1.77 4.95
CA GLN A 204 -17.93 -1.79 5.34
C GLN A 204 -18.86 -1.94 4.14
N LEU A 205 -18.64 -1.15 3.08
CA LEU A 205 -19.46 -1.20 1.87
C LEU A 205 -19.39 -2.56 1.18
N ALA A 206 -18.17 -3.08 0.95
CA ALA A 206 -17.99 -4.39 0.32
C ALA A 206 -18.58 -5.53 1.17
N HIS A 207 -18.31 -5.53 2.47
CA HIS A 207 -18.82 -6.52 3.41
C HIS A 207 -20.35 -6.53 3.48
N SER A 208 -21.00 -5.34 3.50
CA SER A 208 -22.46 -5.22 3.50
C SER A 208 -23.14 -5.83 2.27
N LYS A 209 -22.39 -6.03 1.19
CA LYS A 209 -22.82 -6.70 -0.05
C LYS A 209 -22.41 -8.17 -0.13
N GLY A 210 -21.83 -8.71 0.94
CA GLY A 210 -21.32 -10.10 0.97
C GLY A 210 -20.16 -10.34 0.00
N LEU A 211 -19.37 -9.30 -0.31
CA LEU A 211 -18.20 -9.41 -1.17
C LEU A 211 -16.98 -9.78 -0.35
N PHE A 212 -16.08 -10.59 -0.93
CA PHE A 212 -14.76 -10.81 -0.35
C PHE A 212 -13.99 -9.49 -0.34
N VAL A 213 -13.45 -9.10 0.80
CA VAL A 213 -12.69 -7.85 0.94
C VAL A 213 -11.50 -8.03 1.86
N GLN A 214 -10.34 -7.49 1.46
CA GLN A 214 -9.14 -7.38 2.27
C GLN A 214 -8.59 -5.96 2.25
N ALA A 215 -7.97 -5.55 3.37
CA ALA A 215 -7.26 -4.28 3.46
C ALA A 215 -5.83 -4.50 3.98
N SER A 216 -4.88 -3.75 3.41
CA SER A 216 -3.49 -3.68 3.91
C SER A 216 -3.33 -2.46 4.80
N LEU A 217 -3.08 -2.68 6.09
CA LEU A 217 -3.04 -1.66 7.11
C LEU A 217 -1.67 -1.03 7.29
N GLU A 218 -1.66 0.25 7.60
CA GLU A 218 -0.50 0.98 8.07
C GLU A 218 -0.60 1.26 9.58
N ARG A 219 0.47 0.97 10.32
CA ARG A 219 0.60 1.28 11.74
C ARG A 219 2.01 1.78 12.04
N MET A 220 2.18 2.45 13.17
CA MET A 220 3.51 2.81 13.66
C MET A 220 4.32 1.55 13.93
N MET A 221 5.36 1.29 13.15
CA MET A 221 6.24 0.14 13.31
C MET A 221 7.63 0.57 13.75
N LYS A 222 8.20 -0.17 14.71
CA LYS A 222 9.58 -0.01 15.18
C LYS A 222 10.41 -1.25 14.90
N CYS A 223 10.00 -2.44 15.38
CA CYS A 223 10.77 -3.66 15.16
C CYS A 223 10.48 -4.35 13.83
N GLY A 224 9.24 -4.33 13.34
CA GLY A 224 8.80 -5.03 12.12
C GLY A 224 8.67 -6.56 12.27
N VAL A 225 8.90 -7.11 13.47
CA VAL A 225 9.05 -8.58 13.71
C VAL A 225 8.20 -9.09 14.87
N GLY A 226 7.20 -8.33 15.31
CA GLY A 226 6.24 -8.78 16.32
C GLY A 226 6.74 -8.78 17.78
N ILE A 227 7.76 -7.98 18.14
CA ILE A 227 8.34 -7.98 19.48
C ILE A 227 7.89 -6.76 20.30
N CYS A 228 7.90 -5.57 19.73
CA CYS A 228 7.80 -4.32 20.51
C CYS A 228 6.36 -3.84 20.79
N GLY A 229 5.34 -4.41 20.15
CA GLY A 229 3.94 -4.03 20.33
C GLY A 229 3.54 -2.66 19.74
N SER A 230 4.47 -1.90 19.15
CA SER A 230 4.17 -0.53 18.67
C SER A 230 3.11 -0.49 17.56
N CYS A 231 2.94 -1.58 16.81
CA CYS A 231 2.00 -1.70 15.70
C CYS A 231 0.71 -2.43 16.09
N CYS A 232 0.41 -2.56 17.38
CA CYS A 232 -0.80 -3.28 17.80
C CYS A 232 -2.09 -2.58 17.32
N MET A 233 -3.06 -3.39 16.97
CA MET A 233 -4.44 -3.05 16.68
C MET A 233 -5.32 -4.07 17.42
N GLY A 234 -5.85 -3.69 18.59
CA GLY A 234 -6.40 -4.66 19.51
C GLY A 234 -5.37 -5.70 19.94
N GLU A 235 -5.63 -6.98 19.66
CA GLU A 235 -4.73 -8.09 19.95
C GLU A 235 -3.71 -8.38 18.83
N ASP A 236 -3.90 -7.82 17.65
CA ASP A 236 -3.05 -8.07 16.47
C ASP A 236 -1.77 -7.23 16.51
N LEU A 237 -0.68 -7.83 16.08
CA LEU A 237 0.57 -7.13 15.76
C LEU A 237 0.68 -6.98 14.24
N VAL A 238 0.28 -5.83 13.70
CA VAL A 238 0.17 -5.60 12.25
C VAL A 238 1.42 -5.99 11.47
N CYS A 239 2.62 -5.84 12.04
CA CYS A 239 3.86 -6.23 11.36
C CYS A 239 4.07 -7.75 11.27
N LYS A 240 3.35 -8.57 12.07
CA LYS A 240 3.50 -10.02 12.13
C LYS A 240 2.24 -10.74 11.65
N ASP A 241 1.07 -10.33 12.16
CA ASP A 241 -0.22 -10.98 11.90
C ASP A 241 -0.88 -10.42 10.62
N GLY A 242 -0.46 -9.22 10.17
CA GLY A 242 -0.81 -8.53 8.92
C GLY A 242 0.42 -8.40 8.00
N THR A 243 0.49 -7.37 7.19
CA THR A 243 -0.32 -6.14 7.09
C THR A 243 -1.75 -6.34 6.56
N VAL A 244 -2.02 -7.41 5.85
CA VAL A 244 -3.28 -7.68 5.18
C VAL A 244 -4.24 -8.43 6.11
N PHE A 245 -5.46 -7.93 6.22
CA PHE A 245 -6.52 -8.55 7.02
C PHE A 245 -7.82 -8.65 6.22
N ASP A 246 -8.61 -9.68 6.52
CA ASP A 246 -9.94 -9.88 5.95
C ASP A 246 -10.96 -8.90 6.54
N GLY A 247 -11.99 -8.59 5.76
CA GLY A 247 -13.04 -7.65 6.16
C GLY A 247 -13.78 -8.05 7.43
N ASP A 248 -14.08 -9.34 7.63
CA ASP A 248 -14.73 -9.85 8.86
C ASP A 248 -13.88 -9.57 10.09
N HIS A 249 -12.58 -9.88 10.01
CA HIS A 249 -11.63 -9.64 11.08
C HIS A 249 -11.52 -8.14 11.41
N LEU A 250 -11.39 -7.30 10.37
CA LEU A 250 -11.28 -5.86 10.53
C LEU A 250 -12.52 -5.24 11.17
N LEU A 251 -13.72 -5.62 10.72
CA LEU A 251 -14.96 -5.07 11.25
C LEU A 251 -15.29 -5.56 12.69
N SER A 252 -14.71 -6.69 13.11
CA SER A 252 -14.78 -7.15 14.50
C SER A 252 -13.84 -6.39 15.43
N ASN A 253 -12.79 -5.76 14.90
CA ASN A 253 -11.79 -5.04 15.66
C ASN A 253 -12.27 -3.61 15.98
N LYS A 254 -12.35 -3.27 17.26
CA LYS A 254 -12.88 -1.99 17.76
C LYS A 254 -11.97 -0.79 17.45
N GLU A 255 -10.71 -1.01 17.11
CA GLU A 255 -9.76 0.08 16.80
C GLU A 255 -9.80 0.45 15.31
N PHE A 256 -10.09 -0.50 14.40
CA PHE A 256 -10.08 -0.26 12.97
C PHE A 256 -11.09 0.80 12.54
N GLY A 257 -10.60 1.87 11.92
CA GLY A 257 -11.43 3.00 11.46
C GLY A 257 -11.83 3.99 12.55
N HIS A 258 -11.45 3.75 13.81
CA HIS A 258 -11.83 4.59 14.96
C HIS A 258 -10.62 5.19 15.65
N PHE A 259 -9.60 4.38 15.91
CA PHE A 259 -8.44 4.78 16.71
C PHE A 259 -7.13 4.32 16.07
N HIS A 260 -6.08 5.07 16.32
CA HIS A 260 -4.71 4.65 16.08
C HIS A 260 -3.82 5.02 17.28
N ARG A 261 -2.62 4.43 17.33
CA ARG A 261 -1.63 4.76 18.35
C ARG A 261 -0.59 5.70 17.77
N ASN A 262 -0.34 6.80 18.46
CA ASN A 262 0.74 7.72 18.11
C ASN A 262 2.12 7.13 18.50
N LYS A 263 3.19 7.91 18.28
CA LYS A 263 4.58 7.49 18.58
C LYS A 263 4.83 7.15 20.05
N ALA A 264 4.04 7.69 20.97
CA ALA A 264 4.10 7.42 22.41
C ALA A 264 3.22 6.22 22.82
N GLY A 265 2.48 5.61 21.88
CA GLY A 265 1.55 4.51 22.15
C GLY A 265 0.17 4.96 22.66
N ILE A 266 -0.11 6.26 22.67
CA ILE A 266 -1.38 6.82 23.12
C ILE A 266 -2.41 6.67 21.99
N LEU A 267 -3.63 6.23 22.34
CA LEU A 267 -4.74 6.14 21.41
C LEU A 267 -5.23 7.55 21.02
N GLU A 268 -5.39 7.75 19.73
CA GLU A 268 -5.94 8.97 19.12
C GLU A 268 -7.04 8.59 18.13
N ASN A 269 -8.09 9.42 18.04
CA ASN A 269 -9.14 9.26 17.04
C ASN A 269 -8.63 9.61 15.64
N TYR A 270 -9.25 9.01 14.61
CA TYR A 270 -9.03 9.42 13.23
C TYR A 270 -9.77 10.70 12.87
#